data_d53c22fa5fe702673bb847b39ea28889
#
_entry.id   d53c22fa5fe702673bb847b39ea28889
#
_cell.length_a   1.000
_cell.length_b   1.000
_cell.length_c   1.000
_cell.angle_alpha   90.00
_cell.angle_beta   90.00
_cell.angle_gamma   90.00
#
_symmetry.space_group_name_H-M   'P 1'
#
loop_
_entity.id
_entity.type
_entity.pdbx_description
1 polymer ?
#
loop_
_entity_poly.entity_id
_entity_poly.type
_entity_poly.pdbx_seq_one_letter_code
_entity_poly.pdbx_strand_id
1 'polypeptide(L)'
;MLISILKFLMRLTTKGFFKTIAVRNKELVPKDGPLMILANHPSTFMDPIVISTILKRDVYYLAKGELFKSKLAQWILPKLNMIPVYRKQDDPNQMDKNAATFEKCFEHLERGGAILMFPEGTSITERKLRPIKTGAARIVLGAEERNNFNLGVKVITIGLNYENPHRFNRSLFVNIDKAIDVKTYEIDYKKDKFVGCEKLTEQFRTQIEALIISIYDNQVNDLENAVELLYKSKLSKELGINKKDNEAVFILSKNITKSVAYFVENKPVFANEMHKRINDYLININRLGLSDSHLNKDNKSKSFFSNTV
;
A
#
# COMPACT_ATOMS: atom_id res chain seq x y z
N MET A 1 15.03 -19.24 14.57
CA MET A 1 14.04 -19.52 15.63
C MET A 1 13.25 -18.27 16.04
N LEU A 2 13.89 -17.19 16.53
CA LEU A 2 13.18 -15.96 16.97
C LEU A 2 12.29 -15.34 15.88
N ILE A 3 12.81 -15.13 14.66
CA ILE A 3 12.07 -14.56 13.53
C ILE A 3 10.87 -15.43 13.15
N SER A 4 11.01 -16.75 13.18
CA SER A 4 9.91 -17.67 12.84
C SER A 4 8.77 -17.61 13.86
N ILE A 5 9.11 -17.51 15.17
CA ILE A 5 8.13 -17.33 16.23
C ILE A 5 7.44 -15.97 16.07
N LEU A 6 8.20 -14.91 15.83
CA LEU A 6 7.63 -13.57 15.63
C LEU A 6 6.71 -13.52 14.41
N LYS A 7 7.11 -14.12 13.29
CA LYS A 7 6.24 -14.23 12.09
C LYS A 7 4.96 -15.02 12.38
N PHE A 8 5.03 -16.07 13.17
CA PHE A 8 3.84 -16.83 13.58
C PHE A 8 2.88 -15.96 14.39
N LEU A 9 3.40 -15.25 15.43
CA LEU A 9 2.61 -14.33 16.24
C LEU A 9 2.01 -13.20 15.38
N MET A 10 2.79 -12.61 14.47
CA MET A 10 2.31 -11.58 13.55
C MET A 10 1.20 -12.11 12.64
N ARG A 11 1.29 -13.35 12.15
CA ARG A 11 0.20 -13.98 11.38
C ARG A 11 -1.07 -14.15 12.19
N LEU A 12 -0.94 -14.56 13.46
CA LEU A 12 -2.08 -14.73 14.35
C LEU A 12 -2.75 -13.38 14.64
N THR A 13 -1.96 -12.37 14.98
CA THR A 13 -2.47 -11.01 15.29
C THR A 13 -3.10 -10.33 14.07
N THR A 14 -2.49 -10.44 12.89
CA THR A 14 -3.07 -9.85 11.66
C THR A 14 -4.36 -10.58 11.26
N LYS A 15 -4.44 -11.91 11.39
CA LYS A 15 -5.69 -12.65 11.16
C LYS A 15 -6.79 -12.28 12.15
N GLY A 16 -6.43 -11.99 13.40
CA GLY A 16 -7.39 -11.53 14.41
C GLY A 16 -7.81 -10.08 14.20
N PHE A 17 -6.90 -9.21 13.74
CA PHE A 17 -7.17 -7.79 13.57
C PHE A 17 -8.01 -7.47 12.34
N PHE A 18 -7.72 -8.09 11.19
CA PHE A 18 -8.44 -7.85 9.95
C PHE A 18 -9.60 -8.83 9.77
N LYS A 19 -10.73 -8.31 9.28
CA LYS A 19 -11.85 -9.14 8.83
C LYS A 19 -11.45 -10.04 7.67
N THR A 20 -10.76 -9.46 6.68
CA THR A 20 -10.20 -10.19 5.54
C THR A 20 -8.88 -9.54 5.11
N ILE A 21 -7.91 -10.37 4.73
CA ILE A 21 -6.72 -9.96 4.00
C ILE A 21 -6.76 -10.71 2.67
N ALA A 22 -7.09 -9.99 1.59
CA ALA A 22 -7.08 -10.55 0.25
C ALA A 22 -5.80 -10.14 -0.47
N VAL A 23 -5.16 -11.09 -1.14
CA VAL A 23 -3.90 -10.87 -1.85
C VAL A 23 -4.08 -11.30 -3.30
N ARG A 24 -3.93 -10.36 -4.21
CA ARG A 24 -3.92 -10.60 -5.66
C ARG A 24 -2.50 -10.80 -6.16
N ASN A 25 -2.32 -11.72 -7.09
CA ASN A 25 -1.07 -11.99 -7.80
C ASN A 25 0.10 -12.38 -6.85
N LYS A 26 -0.21 -13.07 -5.77
CA LYS A 26 0.81 -13.53 -4.81
C LYS A 26 1.85 -14.45 -5.45
N GLU A 27 1.48 -15.16 -6.47
CA GLU A 27 2.33 -16.07 -7.25
C GLU A 27 3.41 -15.35 -8.05
N LEU A 28 3.25 -14.04 -8.32
CA LEU A 28 4.23 -13.21 -9.03
C LEU A 28 5.46 -12.87 -8.17
N VAL A 29 5.41 -13.12 -6.86
CA VAL A 29 6.55 -12.87 -5.97
C VAL A 29 7.65 -13.88 -6.25
N PRO A 30 8.87 -13.45 -6.67
CA PRO A 30 10.00 -14.35 -6.87
C PRO A 30 10.31 -15.15 -5.59
N LYS A 31 10.43 -16.46 -5.74
CA LYS A 31 10.73 -17.36 -4.60
C LYS A 31 12.17 -17.22 -4.14
N ASP A 32 13.06 -17.03 -5.08
CA ASP A 32 14.50 -17.01 -4.88
C ASP A 32 15.14 -15.83 -5.63
N GLY A 33 16.44 -15.60 -5.43
CA GLY A 33 17.21 -14.55 -6.06
C GLY A 33 17.05 -13.16 -5.40
N PRO A 34 17.86 -12.20 -5.84
CA PRO A 34 17.87 -10.85 -5.28
C PRO A 34 16.55 -10.11 -5.58
N LEU A 35 15.91 -9.61 -4.53
CA LEU A 35 14.58 -9.00 -4.63
C LEU A 35 14.50 -7.70 -3.84
N MET A 36 14.07 -6.64 -4.50
CA MET A 36 13.59 -5.41 -3.86
C MET A 36 12.06 -5.42 -3.85
N ILE A 37 11.46 -5.14 -2.72
CA ILE A 37 10.01 -5.04 -2.53
C ILE A 37 9.70 -3.59 -2.21
N LEU A 38 8.84 -2.97 -3.00
CA LEU A 38 8.40 -1.59 -2.80
C LEU A 38 6.90 -1.55 -2.53
N ALA A 39 6.48 -0.76 -1.56
CA ALA A 39 5.06 -0.60 -1.23
C ALA A 39 4.73 0.84 -0.83
N ASN A 40 3.45 1.25 -0.98
CA ASN A 40 2.95 2.45 -0.33
C ASN A 40 2.87 2.27 1.20
N HIS A 41 2.86 3.38 1.96
CA HIS A 41 3.05 3.34 3.41
C HIS A 41 1.93 4.05 4.21
N PRO A 42 0.68 3.58 4.16
CA PRO A 42 -0.45 4.25 4.81
C PRO A 42 -0.61 3.96 6.31
N SER A 43 0.03 2.92 6.86
CA SER A 43 -0.25 2.43 8.22
C SER A 43 0.98 2.03 9.04
N THR A 44 2.03 2.82 8.94
CA THR A 44 3.27 2.74 9.74
C THR A 44 3.74 1.30 10.04
N PHE A 45 3.55 0.78 11.27
CA PHE A 45 4.01 -0.54 11.67
C PHE A 45 3.18 -1.69 11.08
N MET A 46 1.92 -1.45 10.72
CA MET A 46 1.07 -2.50 10.18
C MET A 46 1.52 -2.95 8.78
N ASP A 47 2.04 -2.03 7.97
CA ASP A 47 2.43 -2.30 6.59
C ASP A 47 3.55 -3.36 6.48
N PRO A 48 4.72 -3.20 7.14
CA PRO A 48 5.76 -4.23 7.10
C PRO A 48 5.31 -5.53 7.76
N ILE A 49 4.49 -5.50 8.80
CA ILE A 49 3.94 -6.69 9.46
C ILE A 49 3.08 -7.48 8.46
N VAL A 50 2.12 -6.82 7.81
CA VAL A 50 1.25 -7.47 6.82
C VAL A 50 2.07 -8.06 5.68
N ILE A 51 2.97 -7.29 5.08
CA ILE A 51 3.81 -7.77 3.98
C ILE A 51 4.63 -8.98 4.42
N SER A 52 5.24 -8.96 5.60
CA SER A 52 6.01 -10.09 6.13
C SER A 52 5.18 -11.37 6.34
N THR A 53 3.90 -11.22 6.67
CA THR A 53 2.99 -12.38 6.86
C THR A 53 2.53 -13.00 5.54
N ILE A 54 2.47 -12.20 4.48
CA ILE A 54 2.04 -12.62 3.14
C ILE A 54 3.18 -13.34 2.42
N LEU A 55 4.41 -12.83 2.57
CA LEU A 55 5.58 -13.37 1.88
C LEU A 55 6.08 -14.65 2.54
N LYS A 56 6.55 -15.60 1.71
CA LYS A 56 7.10 -16.89 2.18
C LYS A 56 8.58 -16.83 2.52
N ARG A 57 9.29 -15.79 2.03
CA ARG A 57 10.73 -15.63 2.23
C ARG A 57 11.05 -14.63 3.34
N ASP A 58 12.27 -14.69 3.87
CA ASP A 58 12.77 -13.71 4.83
C ASP A 58 13.08 -12.40 4.12
N VAL A 59 12.69 -11.30 4.75
CA VAL A 59 12.82 -9.96 4.21
C VAL A 59 13.59 -9.10 5.20
N TYR A 60 14.50 -8.28 4.70
CA TYR A 60 15.15 -7.22 5.43
C TYR A 60 14.40 -5.91 5.25
N TYR A 61 14.32 -5.12 6.30
CA TYR A 61 13.51 -3.89 6.33
C TYR A 61 14.40 -2.67 6.44
N LEU A 62 14.26 -1.71 5.54
CA LEU A 62 14.87 -0.40 5.72
C LEU A 62 14.02 0.41 6.71
N ALA A 63 14.62 0.73 7.85
CA ALA A 63 13.95 1.43 8.95
C ALA A 63 14.67 2.73 9.30
N LYS A 64 13.93 3.72 9.84
CA LYS A 64 14.51 5.02 10.24
C LYS A 64 15.71 4.84 11.16
N GLY A 65 16.83 5.52 10.87
CA GLY A 65 18.02 5.53 11.71
C GLY A 65 17.75 5.95 13.15
N GLU A 66 16.73 6.80 13.36
CA GLU A 66 16.31 7.22 14.70
C GLU A 66 15.89 6.06 15.62
N LEU A 67 15.36 4.98 15.05
CA LEU A 67 14.98 3.80 15.82
C LEU A 67 16.20 3.10 16.43
N PHE A 68 17.41 3.33 15.90
CA PHE A 68 18.66 2.71 16.34
C PHE A 68 19.45 3.58 17.36
N LYS A 69 18.84 4.60 17.98
CA LYS A 69 19.55 5.50 18.92
C LYS A 69 19.97 4.81 20.22
N SER A 70 19.18 3.89 20.75
CA SER A 70 19.52 3.20 21.99
C SER A 70 20.43 1.99 21.76
N LYS A 71 21.32 1.67 22.71
CA LYS A 71 22.18 0.47 22.63
C LYS A 71 21.36 -0.82 22.50
N LEU A 72 20.22 -0.90 23.18
CA LEU A 72 19.31 -2.04 23.09
C LEU A 72 18.73 -2.18 21.69
N ALA A 73 18.28 -1.07 21.07
CA ALA A 73 17.77 -1.08 19.71
C ALA A 73 18.85 -1.48 18.69
N GLN A 74 20.07 -0.96 18.84
CA GLN A 74 21.22 -1.34 18.00
C GLN A 74 21.55 -2.83 18.09
N TRP A 75 21.25 -3.48 19.19
CA TRP A 75 21.47 -4.92 19.39
C TRP A 75 20.30 -5.77 18.89
N ILE A 76 19.04 -5.32 19.09
CA ILE A 76 17.82 -6.08 18.71
C ILE A 76 17.44 -5.92 17.26
N LEU A 77 17.39 -4.69 16.73
CA LEU A 77 16.83 -4.41 15.41
C LEU A 77 17.55 -5.14 14.25
N PRO A 78 18.89 -5.26 14.23
CA PRO A 78 19.57 -6.08 13.22
C PRO A 78 19.18 -7.56 13.28
N LYS A 79 18.90 -8.11 14.49
CA LYS A 79 18.42 -9.48 14.65
C LYS A 79 16.98 -9.67 14.16
N LEU A 80 16.23 -8.58 13.96
CA LEU A 80 14.92 -8.55 13.33
C LEU A 80 15.00 -8.18 11.85
N ASN A 81 16.17 -8.33 11.23
CA ASN A 81 16.43 -8.03 9.82
C ASN A 81 16.21 -6.55 9.47
N MET A 82 16.43 -5.62 10.40
CA MET A 82 16.29 -4.19 10.16
C MET A 82 17.65 -3.55 9.84
N ILE A 83 17.69 -2.77 8.77
CA ILE A 83 18.84 -1.98 8.31
C ILE A 83 18.49 -0.50 8.51
N PRO A 84 19.32 0.29 9.22
CA PRO A 84 19.05 1.73 9.38
C PRO A 84 19.20 2.48 8.07
N VAL A 85 18.28 3.42 7.78
CA VAL A 85 18.39 4.38 6.70
C VAL A 85 18.27 5.80 7.26
N TYR A 86 19.17 6.69 6.81
CA TYR A 86 19.23 8.07 7.26
C TYR A 86 18.63 8.98 6.19
N ARG A 87 17.73 9.87 6.60
CA ARG A 87 17.01 10.74 5.67
C ARG A 87 17.36 12.19 5.94
N LYS A 88 17.56 12.97 4.87
CA LYS A 88 17.91 14.39 4.97
C LYS A 88 16.93 15.19 5.85
N GLN A 89 15.65 14.81 5.80
CA GLN A 89 14.59 15.46 6.60
C GLN A 89 14.66 15.17 8.11
N ASP A 90 15.31 14.08 8.53
CA ASP A 90 15.46 13.73 9.94
C ASP A 90 16.74 14.34 10.52
N ASP A 91 17.87 14.19 9.84
CA ASP A 91 19.16 14.78 10.19
C ASP A 91 20.06 14.86 8.93
N PRO A 92 20.25 16.07 8.36
CA PRO A 92 21.10 16.25 7.20
C PRO A 92 22.55 15.80 7.41
N ASN A 93 23.08 15.89 8.65
CA ASN A 93 24.48 15.58 8.96
C ASN A 93 24.76 14.07 9.04
N GLN A 94 23.75 13.22 8.97
CA GLN A 94 23.91 11.76 9.02
C GLN A 94 23.82 11.11 7.63
N MET A 95 23.72 11.89 6.56
CA MET A 95 23.58 11.36 5.20
C MET A 95 24.77 10.48 4.77
N ASP A 96 25.97 10.77 5.26
CA ASP A 96 27.18 9.98 4.97
C ASP A 96 27.09 8.53 5.48
N LYS A 97 26.29 8.30 6.51
CA LYS A 97 26.05 6.94 7.05
C LYS A 97 25.27 6.05 6.05
N ASN A 98 24.60 6.64 5.05
CA ASN A 98 23.91 5.86 4.03
C ASN A 98 24.87 5.09 3.11
N ALA A 99 26.13 5.45 3.00
CA ALA A 99 27.11 4.64 2.28
C ALA A 99 27.19 3.22 2.88
N ALA A 100 27.36 3.12 4.22
CA ALA A 100 27.35 1.84 4.92
C ALA A 100 25.99 1.11 4.86
N THR A 101 24.89 1.84 4.78
CA THR A 101 23.55 1.28 4.57
C THR A 101 23.45 0.62 3.19
N PHE A 102 23.93 1.30 2.15
CA PHE A 102 23.90 0.80 0.78
C PHE A 102 24.79 -0.43 0.63
N GLU A 103 25.99 -0.43 1.23
CA GLU A 103 26.86 -1.62 1.24
C GLU A 103 26.13 -2.84 1.83
N LYS A 104 25.48 -2.70 2.97
CA LYS A 104 24.68 -3.78 3.57
C LYS A 104 23.54 -4.23 2.66
N CYS A 105 22.90 -3.32 1.92
CA CYS A 105 21.87 -3.67 0.96
C CYS A 105 22.45 -4.44 -0.23
N PHE A 106 23.60 -4.01 -0.75
CA PHE A 106 24.29 -4.67 -1.87
C PHE A 106 24.67 -6.11 -1.47
N GLU A 107 25.39 -6.27 -0.36
CA GLU A 107 25.76 -7.60 0.15
C GLU A 107 24.55 -8.51 0.37
N HIS A 108 23.43 -7.97 0.86
CA HIS A 108 22.22 -8.78 1.08
C HIS A 108 21.58 -9.22 -0.24
N LEU A 109 21.52 -8.33 -1.25
CA LEU A 109 21.04 -8.66 -2.58
C LEU A 109 21.98 -9.67 -3.27
N GLU A 110 23.30 -9.50 -3.17
CA GLU A 110 24.32 -10.42 -3.72
C GLU A 110 24.17 -11.85 -3.18
N ARG A 111 23.71 -12.00 -1.94
CA ARG A 111 23.37 -13.31 -1.32
C ARG A 111 22.00 -13.84 -1.76
N GLY A 112 21.34 -13.19 -2.72
CA GLY A 112 19.99 -13.55 -3.15
C GLY A 112 18.90 -13.15 -2.17
N GLY A 113 19.17 -12.20 -1.26
CA GLY A 113 18.24 -11.74 -0.24
C GLY A 113 17.10 -10.87 -0.76
N ALA A 114 16.10 -10.64 0.09
CA ALA A 114 14.98 -9.76 -0.20
C ALA A 114 14.98 -8.55 0.75
N ILE A 115 14.74 -7.35 0.21
CA ILE A 115 14.68 -6.09 0.94
C ILE A 115 13.32 -5.44 0.72
N LEU A 116 12.64 -5.04 1.80
CA LEU A 116 11.43 -4.21 1.76
C LEU A 116 11.78 -2.75 2.05
N MET A 117 11.28 -1.89 1.20
CA MET A 117 11.41 -0.44 1.36
C MET A 117 10.09 0.25 1.02
N PHE A 118 9.78 1.30 1.77
CA PHE A 118 8.70 2.23 1.48
C PHE A 118 9.29 3.49 0.84
N PRO A 119 9.20 3.64 -0.49
CA PRO A 119 9.96 4.67 -1.22
C PRO A 119 9.48 6.09 -0.97
N GLU A 120 8.30 6.27 -0.38
CA GLU A 120 7.80 7.57 0.09
C GLU A 120 8.66 8.16 1.22
N GLY A 121 9.35 7.29 1.98
CA GLY A 121 10.22 7.67 3.08
C GLY A 121 9.49 8.24 4.31
N THR A 122 8.17 8.23 4.33
CA THR A 122 7.32 8.60 5.47
C THR A 122 6.02 7.83 5.40
N SER A 123 5.39 7.60 6.56
CA SER A 123 4.07 6.96 6.64
C SER A 123 3.01 8.01 6.99
N ILE A 124 2.00 8.13 6.16
CA ILE A 124 0.85 9.00 6.40
C ILE A 124 -0.40 8.30 5.92
N THR A 125 -1.44 8.32 6.75
CA THR A 125 -2.73 7.72 6.44
C THR A 125 -3.51 8.61 5.49
N GLU A 126 -3.20 8.49 4.21
CA GLU A 126 -3.86 9.18 3.11
C GLU A 126 -4.09 8.20 1.96
N ARG A 127 -5.15 8.41 1.20
CA ARG A 127 -5.44 7.63 -0.02
C ARG A 127 -4.76 8.28 -1.23
N LYS A 128 -3.44 8.49 -1.15
CA LYS A 128 -2.61 8.97 -2.27
C LYS A 128 -1.19 8.48 -2.16
N LEU A 129 -0.54 8.30 -3.30
CA LEU A 129 0.90 8.03 -3.33
C LEU A 129 1.65 9.36 -3.20
N ARG A 130 2.51 9.47 -2.22
CA ARG A 130 3.41 10.62 -2.07
C ARG A 130 4.57 10.52 -3.05
N PRO A 131 5.26 11.64 -3.31
CA PRO A 131 6.47 11.62 -4.12
C PRO A 131 7.45 10.57 -3.60
N ILE A 132 7.85 9.65 -4.46
CA ILE A 132 8.80 8.61 -4.10
C ILE A 132 10.23 9.07 -4.36
N LYS A 133 11.16 8.55 -3.55
CA LYS A 133 12.58 8.93 -3.57
C LYS A 133 13.39 7.92 -4.38
N THR A 134 14.49 8.39 -4.98
CA THR A 134 15.37 7.56 -5.82
C THR A 134 16.20 6.52 -5.07
N GLY A 135 16.10 6.47 -3.73
CA GLY A 135 16.91 5.57 -2.89
C GLY A 135 16.81 4.09 -3.28
N ALA A 136 15.61 3.60 -3.60
CA ALA A 136 15.42 2.23 -4.05
C ALA A 136 16.12 1.95 -5.38
N ALA A 137 15.97 2.84 -6.37
CA ALA A 137 16.63 2.73 -7.68
C ALA A 137 18.16 2.75 -7.53
N ARG A 138 18.71 3.63 -6.68
CA ARG A 138 20.14 3.70 -6.39
C ARG A 138 20.67 2.40 -5.76
N ILE A 139 19.90 1.75 -4.87
CA ILE A 139 20.32 0.48 -4.28
C ILE A 139 20.32 -0.62 -5.34
N VAL A 140 19.25 -0.79 -6.11
CA VAL A 140 19.16 -1.92 -7.04
C VAL A 140 20.10 -1.76 -8.25
N LEU A 141 20.21 -0.54 -8.80
CA LEU A 141 21.15 -0.25 -9.91
C LEU A 141 22.60 -0.29 -9.45
N GLY A 142 22.91 0.17 -8.22
CA GLY A 142 24.24 0.07 -7.66
C GLY A 142 24.66 -1.38 -7.39
N ALA A 143 23.74 -2.23 -6.91
CA ALA A 143 24.02 -3.67 -6.77
C ALA A 143 24.25 -4.35 -8.13
N GLU A 144 23.49 -4.00 -9.16
CA GLU A 144 23.70 -4.48 -10.53
C GLU A 144 25.02 -4.00 -11.11
N GLU A 145 25.35 -2.71 -10.98
CA GLU A 145 26.63 -2.15 -11.44
C GLU A 145 27.81 -2.88 -10.83
N ARG A 146 27.79 -3.10 -9.51
CA ARG A 146 28.84 -3.84 -8.77
C ARG A 146 29.05 -5.25 -9.30
N ASN A 147 28.00 -5.85 -9.87
CA ASN A 147 28.01 -7.20 -10.43
C ASN A 147 27.96 -7.23 -11.97
N ASN A 148 28.41 -6.15 -12.62
CA ASN A 148 28.41 -6.02 -14.08
C ASN A 148 27.06 -6.28 -14.73
N PHE A 149 25.93 -5.90 -14.07
CA PHE A 149 24.54 -6.12 -14.49
C PHE A 149 24.20 -7.59 -14.74
N ASN A 150 24.80 -8.50 -13.96
CA ASN A 150 24.54 -9.93 -14.01
C ASN A 150 24.00 -10.51 -12.69
N LEU A 151 23.67 -9.65 -11.71
CA LEU A 151 23.10 -10.08 -10.43
C LEU A 151 21.65 -10.56 -10.61
N GLY A 152 20.92 -9.97 -11.53
CA GLY A 152 19.53 -10.33 -11.83
C GLY A 152 18.52 -9.84 -10.81
N VAL A 153 18.74 -8.63 -10.27
CA VAL A 153 17.83 -8.01 -9.30
C VAL A 153 16.46 -7.81 -9.90
N LYS A 154 15.44 -8.32 -9.23
CA LYS A 154 14.02 -8.07 -9.54
C LYS A 154 13.43 -7.08 -8.53
N VAL A 155 12.54 -6.23 -9.01
CA VAL A 155 11.77 -5.34 -8.13
C VAL A 155 10.30 -5.66 -8.27
N ILE A 156 9.60 -5.95 -7.16
CA ILE A 156 8.14 -6.04 -7.13
C ILE A 156 7.55 -4.85 -6.42
N THR A 157 6.38 -4.43 -6.88
CA THR A 157 5.60 -3.37 -6.26
C THR A 157 4.34 -3.94 -5.63
N ILE A 158 3.98 -3.43 -4.45
CA ILE A 158 2.83 -3.86 -3.66
C ILE A 158 1.97 -2.64 -3.34
N GLY A 159 0.69 -2.71 -3.67
CA GLY A 159 -0.32 -1.75 -3.26
C GLY A 159 -1.09 -2.24 -2.04
N LEU A 160 -1.01 -1.51 -0.94
CA LEU A 160 -1.77 -1.75 0.28
C LEU A 160 -3.02 -0.86 0.30
N ASN A 161 -4.19 -1.48 0.23
CA ASN A 161 -5.48 -0.80 0.17
C ASN A 161 -6.31 -1.18 1.39
N TYR A 162 -6.20 -0.38 2.45
CA TYR A 162 -6.97 -0.56 3.68
C TYR A 162 -8.36 0.06 3.52
N GLU A 163 -9.39 -0.67 3.95
CA GLU A 163 -10.72 -0.10 4.16
C GLU A 163 -10.67 0.99 5.24
N ASN A 164 -10.00 0.71 6.35
CA ASN A 164 -9.62 1.66 7.39
C ASN A 164 -8.45 1.09 8.20
N PRO A 165 -7.24 1.69 8.13
CA PRO A 165 -6.05 1.12 8.76
C PRO A 165 -6.05 1.18 10.29
N HIS A 166 -6.89 2.03 10.89
CA HIS A 166 -6.94 2.25 12.35
C HIS A 166 -8.10 1.54 13.04
N ARG A 167 -8.98 0.87 12.27
CA ARG A 167 -10.16 0.19 12.86
C ARG A 167 -10.02 -1.32 12.78
N PHE A 168 -10.30 -1.96 13.91
CA PHE A 168 -10.42 -3.41 14.02
C PHE A 168 -11.54 -3.96 13.12
N ASN A 169 -11.38 -5.19 12.66
CA ASN A 169 -12.37 -5.92 11.86
C ASN A 169 -12.70 -5.22 10.52
N ARG A 170 -11.67 -4.64 9.85
CA ARG A 170 -11.77 -4.06 8.51
C ARG A 170 -11.00 -4.88 7.51
N SER A 171 -11.33 -4.70 6.24
CA SER A 171 -10.72 -5.45 5.14
C SER A 171 -9.45 -4.77 4.65
N LEU A 172 -8.49 -5.58 4.21
CA LEU A 172 -7.30 -5.15 3.51
C LEU A 172 -7.19 -5.88 2.18
N PHE A 173 -7.01 -5.14 1.09
CA PHE A 173 -6.69 -5.67 -0.21
C PHE A 173 -5.24 -5.35 -0.58
N VAL A 174 -4.45 -6.40 -0.80
CA VAL A 174 -3.04 -6.32 -1.19
C VAL A 174 -2.92 -6.73 -2.65
N ASN A 175 -2.38 -5.84 -3.45
CA ASN A 175 -2.25 -6.01 -4.89
C ASN A 175 -0.77 -6.02 -5.27
N ILE A 176 -0.32 -7.05 -6.00
CA ILE A 176 1.08 -7.23 -6.38
C ILE A 176 1.17 -7.16 -7.91
N ASP A 177 2.18 -6.43 -8.42
CA ASP A 177 2.43 -6.35 -9.86
C ASP A 177 3.57 -7.25 -10.30
N LYS A 178 3.73 -7.37 -11.62
CA LYS A 178 4.83 -8.10 -12.25
C LYS A 178 6.17 -7.49 -11.84
N ALA A 179 7.15 -8.38 -11.68
CA ALA A 179 8.51 -7.94 -11.35
C ALA A 179 9.12 -7.12 -12.49
N ILE A 180 9.76 -6.01 -12.11
CA ILE A 180 10.60 -5.20 -12.97
C ILE A 180 11.99 -5.85 -13.00
N ASP A 181 12.53 -6.04 -14.20
CA ASP A 181 13.91 -6.44 -14.39
C ASP A 181 14.81 -5.19 -14.41
N VAL A 182 15.65 -5.05 -13.40
CA VAL A 182 16.52 -3.88 -13.24
C VAL A 182 17.53 -3.77 -14.38
N LYS A 183 17.94 -4.90 -14.96
CA LYS A 183 18.90 -4.94 -16.08
C LYS A 183 18.42 -4.14 -17.30
N THR A 184 17.11 -3.99 -17.51
CA THR A 184 16.56 -3.20 -18.62
C THR A 184 16.94 -1.71 -18.55
N TYR A 185 17.41 -1.25 -17.39
CA TYR A 185 17.86 0.15 -17.17
C TYR A 185 19.38 0.32 -17.24
N GLU A 186 20.15 -0.73 -17.59
CA GLU A 186 21.61 -0.73 -17.67
C GLU A 186 22.13 0.38 -18.58
N ILE A 187 21.59 0.51 -19.79
CA ILE A 187 22.03 1.48 -20.80
C ILE A 187 21.83 2.90 -20.30
N ASP A 188 20.65 3.22 -19.77
CA ASP A 188 20.36 4.55 -19.25
C ASP A 188 21.26 4.89 -18.06
N TYR A 189 21.46 3.95 -17.16
CA TYR A 189 22.29 4.13 -15.96
C TYR A 189 23.78 4.29 -16.28
N LYS A 190 24.31 3.52 -17.25
CA LYS A 190 25.69 3.66 -17.71
C LYS A 190 25.96 4.99 -18.41
N LYS A 191 24.95 5.51 -19.12
CA LYS A 191 25.04 6.83 -19.77
C LYS A 191 25.02 7.97 -18.75
N ASP A 192 24.12 7.92 -17.79
CA ASP A 192 23.97 8.86 -16.70
C ASP A 192 23.27 8.17 -15.51
N LYS A 193 24.00 8.01 -14.40
CA LYS A 193 23.49 7.34 -13.20
C LYS A 193 22.25 8.00 -12.61
N PHE A 194 22.18 9.34 -12.68
CA PHE A 194 21.04 10.08 -12.16
C PHE A 194 19.80 9.84 -13.03
N VAL A 195 19.93 9.97 -14.33
CA VAL A 195 18.84 9.73 -15.30
C VAL A 195 18.33 8.28 -15.22
N GLY A 196 19.23 7.30 -15.12
CA GLY A 196 18.84 5.89 -14.94
C GLY A 196 18.05 5.65 -13.66
N CYS A 197 18.48 6.26 -12.55
CA CYS A 197 17.74 6.18 -11.28
C CYS A 197 16.37 6.87 -11.35
N GLU A 198 16.26 8.03 -12.00
CA GLU A 198 14.98 8.73 -12.16
C GLU A 198 13.99 7.93 -13.00
N LYS A 199 14.43 7.41 -14.16
CA LYS A 199 13.59 6.57 -15.02
C LYS A 199 13.05 5.35 -14.29
N LEU A 200 13.91 4.63 -13.57
CA LEU A 200 13.49 3.46 -12.79
C LEU A 200 12.55 3.85 -11.63
N THR A 201 12.81 4.99 -10.98
CA THR A 201 11.93 5.51 -9.92
C THR A 201 10.55 5.87 -10.45
N GLU A 202 10.46 6.46 -11.65
CA GLU A 202 9.20 6.77 -12.29
C GLU A 202 8.41 5.49 -12.66
N GLN A 203 9.10 4.43 -13.07
CA GLN A 203 8.46 3.13 -13.26
C GLN A 203 7.89 2.58 -11.94
N PHE A 204 8.64 2.69 -10.83
CA PHE A 204 8.14 2.30 -9.51
C PHE A 204 6.88 3.09 -9.12
N ARG A 205 6.91 4.42 -9.33
CA ARG A 205 5.78 5.30 -9.06
C ARG A 205 4.54 4.86 -9.83
N THR A 206 4.68 4.70 -11.13
CA THR A 206 3.59 4.31 -12.03
C THR A 206 2.97 2.97 -11.62
N GLN A 207 3.79 1.98 -11.32
CA GLN A 207 3.28 0.67 -10.89
C GLN A 207 2.57 0.75 -9.54
N ILE A 208 3.18 1.38 -8.51
CA ILE A 208 2.54 1.48 -7.18
C ILE A 208 1.20 2.24 -7.30
N GLU A 209 1.15 3.33 -8.07
CA GLU A 209 -0.07 4.11 -8.27
C GLU A 209 -1.18 3.31 -8.97
N ALA A 210 -0.81 2.44 -9.91
CA ALA A 210 -1.75 1.54 -10.54
C ALA A 210 -2.37 0.50 -9.58
N LEU A 211 -1.63 0.13 -8.52
CA LEU A 211 -2.02 -0.88 -7.54
C LEU A 211 -2.87 -0.36 -6.39
N ILE A 212 -3.00 0.96 -6.24
CA ILE A 212 -3.74 1.58 -5.14
C ILE A 212 -4.92 2.41 -5.65
N ILE A 213 -5.82 2.76 -4.74
CA ILE A 213 -6.84 3.78 -4.97
C ILE A 213 -6.24 5.11 -4.53
N SER A 214 -5.90 5.98 -5.49
CA SER A 214 -5.29 7.29 -5.23
C SER A 214 -6.30 8.40 -5.37
N ILE A 215 -6.38 9.27 -4.37
CA ILE A 215 -7.25 10.46 -4.34
C ILE A 215 -6.38 11.65 -3.98
N TYR A 216 -6.22 12.58 -4.92
CA TYR A 216 -5.35 13.76 -4.76
C TYR A 216 -6.11 15.04 -4.35
N ASP A 217 -7.42 15.05 -4.57
CA ASP A 217 -8.31 16.17 -4.27
C ASP A 217 -9.17 15.87 -3.05
N ASN A 218 -9.23 16.79 -2.09
CA ASN A 218 -10.02 16.64 -0.88
C ASN A 218 -11.54 16.60 -1.17
N GLN A 219 -12.03 17.35 -2.17
CA GLN A 219 -13.43 17.29 -2.57
C GLN A 219 -13.80 15.92 -3.13
N VAL A 220 -12.89 15.34 -3.94
CA VAL A 220 -13.03 13.96 -4.43
C VAL A 220 -13.07 12.98 -3.27
N ASN A 221 -12.17 13.12 -2.29
CA ASN A 221 -12.12 12.23 -1.14
C ASN A 221 -13.41 12.25 -0.30
N ASP A 222 -13.94 13.44 -0.02
CA ASP A 222 -15.13 13.56 0.81
C ASP A 222 -16.38 13.05 0.10
N LEU A 223 -16.55 13.39 -1.17
CA LEU A 223 -17.67 12.90 -1.98
C LEU A 223 -17.57 11.39 -2.22
N GLU A 224 -16.37 10.87 -2.51
CA GLU A 224 -16.15 9.44 -2.73
C GLU A 224 -16.47 8.62 -1.47
N ASN A 225 -16.00 9.05 -0.30
CA ASN A 225 -16.33 8.38 0.96
C ASN A 225 -17.85 8.33 1.19
N ALA A 226 -18.55 9.42 0.90
CA ALA A 226 -20.00 9.50 1.03
C ALA A 226 -20.72 8.58 0.03
N VAL A 227 -20.24 8.52 -1.22
CA VAL A 227 -20.77 7.62 -2.26
C VAL A 227 -20.49 6.15 -1.91
N GLU A 228 -19.27 5.80 -1.48
CA GLU A 228 -18.95 4.43 -1.07
C GLU A 228 -19.84 3.97 0.10
N LEU A 229 -20.03 4.84 1.10
CA LEU A 229 -20.83 4.53 2.27
C LEU A 229 -22.30 4.16 1.90
N LEU A 230 -22.91 4.94 1.02
CA LEU A 230 -24.34 4.80 0.70
C LEU A 230 -24.60 3.87 -0.48
N TYR A 231 -23.77 3.94 -1.53
CA TYR A 231 -24.11 3.31 -2.82
C TYR A 231 -23.31 2.08 -3.15
N LYS A 232 -22.12 1.84 -2.58
CA LYS A 232 -21.27 0.70 -2.93
C LYS A 232 -21.97 -0.64 -2.79
N SER A 233 -22.74 -0.82 -1.70
CA SER A 233 -23.49 -2.07 -1.46
C SER A 233 -24.59 -2.29 -2.48
N LYS A 234 -25.29 -1.23 -2.91
CA LYS A 234 -26.32 -1.25 -3.93
C LYS A 234 -25.72 -1.52 -5.31
N LEU A 235 -24.69 -0.78 -5.68
CA LEU A 235 -23.95 -0.97 -6.93
C LEU A 235 -23.38 -2.39 -7.07
N SER A 236 -22.83 -2.95 -5.98
CA SER A 236 -22.33 -4.33 -5.98
C SER A 236 -23.43 -5.33 -6.36
N LYS A 237 -24.68 -5.12 -5.87
CA LYS A 237 -25.82 -6.00 -6.19
C LYS A 237 -26.29 -5.81 -7.64
N GLU A 238 -26.44 -4.57 -8.08
CA GLU A 238 -26.87 -4.23 -9.44
C GLU A 238 -25.90 -4.76 -10.49
N LEU A 239 -24.60 -4.71 -10.21
CA LEU A 239 -23.54 -5.22 -11.09
C LEU A 239 -23.27 -6.73 -10.92
N GLY A 240 -24.02 -7.44 -10.06
CA GLY A 240 -23.79 -8.85 -9.80
C GLY A 240 -22.46 -9.19 -9.13
N ILE A 241 -21.81 -8.21 -8.48
CA ILE A 241 -20.51 -8.40 -7.84
C ILE A 241 -20.68 -9.20 -6.54
N ASN A 242 -19.99 -10.34 -6.47
CA ASN A 242 -19.92 -11.12 -5.25
C ASN A 242 -19.07 -10.36 -4.20
N LYS A 243 -19.65 -10.07 -3.04
CA LYS A 243 -18.95 -9.38 -1.93
C LYS A 243 -17.74 -10.16 -1.36
N LYS A 244 -17.64 -11.45 -1.66
CA LYS A 244 -16.48 -12.28 -1.29
C LYS A 244 -15.37 -12.22 -2.33
N ASP A 245 -15.65 -11.70 -3.52
CA ASP A 245 -14.65 -11.41 -4.55
C ASP A 245 -14.01 -10.05 -4.26
N ASN A 246 -12.92 -10.10 -3.52
CA ASN A 246 -12.22 -8.90 -3.07
C ASN A 246 -11.60 -8.12 -4.24
N GLU A 247 -11.26 -8.78 -5.36
CA GLU A 247 -10.75 -8.12 -6.54
C GLU A 247 -11.84 -7.31 -7.24
N ALA A 248 -13.01 -7.92 -7.48
CA ALA A 248 -14.14 -7.22 -8.07
C ALA A 248 -14.62 -6.05 -7.19
N VAL A 249 -14.61 -6.22 -5.86
CA VAL A 249 -14.91 -5.15 -4.89
C VAL A 249 -13.88 -4.02 -4.95
N PHE A 250 -12.58 -4.32 -5.09
CA PHE A 250 -11.53 -3.33 -5.27
C PHE A 250 -11.69 -2.56 -6.59
N ILE A 251 -11.95 -3.26 -7.68
CA ILE A 251 -12.18 -2.65 -9.00
C ILE A 251 -13.40 -1.72 -8.94
N LEU A 252 -14.47 -2.14 -8.27
CA LEU A 252 -15.65 -1.28 -8.05
C LEU A 252 -15.27 0.02 -7.32
N SER A 253 -14.56 -0.07 -6.19
CA SER A 253 -14.09 1.13 -5.47
C SER A 253 -13.23 2.03 -6.35
N LYS A 254 -12.30 1.46 -7.11
CA LYS A 254 -11.45 2.22 -8.03
C LYS A 254 -12.27 2.94 -9.12
N ASN A 255 -13.32 2.30 -9.62
CA ASN A 255 -14.22 2.89 -10.60
C ASN A 255 -15.10 3.99 -9.99
N ILE A 256 -15.60 3.81 -8.76
CA ILE A 256 -16.31 4.85 -8.01
C ILE A 256 -15.41 6.07 -7.87
N THR A 257 -14.17 5.91 -7.40
CA THR A 257 -13.21 7.00 -7.25
C THR A 257 -12.96 7.74 -8.56
N LYS A 258 -12.74 7.01 -9.67
CA LYS A 258 -12.55 7.61 -10.99
C LYS A 258 -13.78 8.38 -11.46
N SER A 259 -14.98 7.84 -11.23
CA SER A 259 -16.23 8.50 -11.61
C SER A 259 -16.44 9.77 -10.80
N VAL A 260 -16.21 9.73 -9.48
CA VAL A 260 -16.31 10.91 -8.62
C VAL A 260 -15.31 11.99 -9.06
N ALA A 261 -14.05 11.61 -9.30
CA ALA A 261 -13.02 12.54 -9.80
C ALA A 261 -13.45 13.20 -11.12
N TYR A 262 -13.98 12.42 -12.06
CA TYR A 262 -14.51 12.95 -13.32
C TYR A 262 -15.63 13.99 -13.11
N PHE A 263 -16.57 13.69 -12.19
CA PHE A 263 -17.67 14.64 -11.90
C PHE A 263 -17.19 15.90 -11.20
N VAL A 264 -16.26 15.78 -10.27
CA VAL A 264 -15.67 16.95 -9.59
C VAL A 264 -14.96 17.87 -10.59
N GLU A 265 -14.18 17.27 -11.52
CA GLU A 265 -13.43 18.04 -12.52
C GLU A 265 -14.34 18.63 -13.63
N ASN A 266 -15.25 17.82 -14.18
CA ASN A 266 -15.98 18.19 -15.41
C ASN A 266 -17.40 18.72 -15.14
N LYS A 267 -17.98 18.47 -13.96
CA LYS A 267 -19.33 18.89 -13.56
C LYS A 267 -19.36 19.34 -12.10
N PRO A 268 -18.56 20.35 -11.71
CA PRO A 268 -18.36 20.74 -10.30
C PRO A 268 -19.64 21.16 -9.61
N VAL A 269 -20.56 21.84 -10.29
CA VAL A 269 -21.86 22.26 -9.72
C VAL A 269 -22.69 21.03 -9.31
N PHE A 270 -22.77 20.02 -10.18
CA PHE A 270 -23.48 18.78 -9.91
C PHE A 270 -22.82 18.00 -8.77
N ALA A 271 -21.47 17.89 -8.76
CA ALA A 271 -20.72 17.21 -7.72
C ALA A 271 -20.94 17.85 -6.34
N ASN A 272 -20.90 19.18 -6.25
CA ASN A 272 -21.15 19.95 -5.02
C ASN A 272 -22.59 19.77 -4.52
N GLU A 273 -23.58 19.81 -5.40
CA GLU A 273 -24.98 19.58 -5.05
C GLU A 273 -25.19 18.16 -4.52
N MET A 274 -24.62 17.16 -5.19
CA MET A 274 -24.68 15.77 -4.75
C MET A 274 -24.03 15.59 -3.38
N HIS A 275 -22.84 16.16 -3.17
CA HIS A 275 -22.13 16.13 -1.89
C HIS A 275 -22.98 16.74 -0.76
N LYS A 276 -23.57 17.92 -1.00
CA LYS A 276 -24.47 18.58 -0.03
C LYS A 276 -25.66 17.68 0.31
N ARG A 277 -26.36 17.14 -0.67
CA ARG A 277 -27.54 16.27 -0.47
C ARG A 277 -27.19 15.02 0.31
N ILE A 278 -26.05 14.39 0.03
CA ILE A 278 -25.59 13.19 0.76
C ILE A 278 -25.25 13.57 2.20
N ASN A 279 -24.54 14.65 2.44
CA ASN A 279 -24.19 15.10 3.78
C ASN A 279 -25.42 15.48 4.61
N ASP A 280 -26.37 16.21 4.04
CA ASP A 280 -27.64 16.53 4.70
C ASP A 280 -28.40 15.26 5.09
N TYR A 281 -28.44 14.26 4.20
CA TYR A 281 -29.03 12.95 4.51
C TYR A 281 -28.30 12.26 5.66
N LEU A 282 -26.97 12.16 5.62
CA LEU A 282 -26.16 11.52 6.66
C LEU A 282 -26.32 12.22 8.03
N ILE A 283 -26.35 13.56 8.05
CA ILE A 283 -26.60 14.34 9.26
C ILE A 283 -27.98 14.02 9.83
N ASN A 284 -29.02 13.98 8.99
CA ASN A 284 -30.37 13.73 9.43
C ASN A 284 -30.56 12.31 10.01
N ILE A 285 -30.05 11.27 9.34
CA ILE A 285 -30.14 9.91 9.87
C ILE A 285 -29.35 9.75 11.17
N ASN A 286 -28.18 10.40 11.28
CA ASN A 286 -27.36 10.38 12.50
C ASN A 286 -28.08 11.06 13.69
N ARG A 287 -28.76 12.19 13.46
CA ARG A 287 -29.59 12.87 14.50
C ARG A 287 -30.70 11.98 15.02
N LEU A 288 -31.20 11.07 14.20
CA LEU A 288 -32.24 10.11 14.58
C LEU A 288 -31.66 8.83 15.23
N GLY A 289 -30.33 8.73 15.41
CA GLY A 289 -29.66 7.54 15.91
C GLY A 289 -29.76 6.34 14.94
N LEU A 290 -30.04 6.61 13.67
CA LEU A 290 -30.21 5.61 12.62
C LEU A 290 -28.96 5.50 11.74
N SER A 291 -28.84 4.40 11.03
CA SER A 291 -27.91 4.23 9.93
C SER A 291 -28.68 3.87 8.66
N ASP A 292 -28.08 4.16 7.47
CA ASP A 292 -28.67 3.81 6.17
C ASP A 292 -29.04 2.32 6.09
N SER A 293 -28.24 1.45 6.73
CA SER A 293 -28.52 0.00 6.80
C SER A 293 -29.78 -0.34 7.59
N HIS A 294 -30.19 0.47 8.57
CA HIS A 294 -31.44 0.27 9.31
C HIS A 294 -32.65 0.60 8.44
N LEU A 295 -32.60 1.72 7.70
CA LEU A 295 -33.68 2.12 6.80
C LEU A 295 -33.91 1.13 5.65
N ASN A 296 -32.83 0.52 5.14
CA ASN A 296 -32.91 -0.50 4.10
C ASN A 296 -33.43 -1.88 4.58
N LYS A 297 -33.39 -2.17 5.90
CA LYS A 297 -33.98 -3.40 6.47
C LYS A 297 -35.48 -3.32 6.60
N ASP A 298 -36.03 -2.16 6.94
CA ASP A 298 -37.48 -1.99 7.16
C ASP A 298 -38.31 -2.13 5.86
N ASN A 299 -37.73 -1.84 4.71
CA ASN A 299 -38.39 -2.11 3.42
C ASN A 299 -38.56 -3.61 3.12
N LYS A 300 -37.79 -4.49 3.75
CA LYS A 300 -37.98 -5.96 3.62
C LYS A 300 -39.06 -6.51 4.54
N SER A 301 -39.26 -5.90 5.72
CA SER A 301 -40.31 -6.33 6.65
C SER A 301 -41.70 -5.90 6.17
N LYS A 302 -41.85 -4.74 5.56
CA LYS A 302 -43.12 -4.28 4.99
C LYS A 302 -43.62 -5.13 3.82
N SER A 303 -42.69 -5.72 3.02
CA SER A 303 -43.07 -6.65 1.93
C SER A 303 -43.55 -8.00 2.46
N PHE A 304 -43.19 -8.39 3.69
CA PHE A 304 -43.62 -9.67 4.29
C PHE A 304 -45.04 -9.57 4.87
N PHE A 305 -45.47 -8.38 5.32
CA PHE A 305 -46.81 -8.14 5.84
C PHE A 305 -47.84 -7.72 4.79
N SER A 306 -47.44 -7.37 3.57
CA SER A 306 -48.40 -7.01 2.52
C SER A 306 -48.92 -8.17 1.68
N ASN A 307 -48.42 -9.41 1.91
CA ASN A 307 -48.88 -10.62 1.21
C ASN A 307 -49.76 -11.56 2.07
N THR A 308 -50.27 -11.05 3.19
CA THR A 308 -51.16 -11.82 4.05
C THR A 308 -52.43 -11.00 4.38
N VAL A 309 -53.12 -10.49 3.34
CA VAL A 309 -54.54 -10.08 3.43
C VAL A 309 -55.24 -10.52 2.14
#